data_9d8f113c849ddb3d087e5a93baf46604
#
_entry.id   9d8f113c849ddb3d087e5a93baf46604
#
_cell.length_a   1.000
_cell.length_b   1.000
_cell.length_c   1.000
_cell.angle_alpha   90.00
_cell.angle_beta   90.00
_cell.angle_gamma   90.00
#
_symmetry.space_group_name_H-M   'P 1'
#
loop_
_entity.id
_entity.type
_entity.pdbx_description
1 polymer ?
#
loop_
_entity_poly.entity_id
_entity_poly.type
_entity_poly.pdbx_seq_one_letter_code
_entity_poly.pdbx_strand_id
1 'polypeptide(L)' 'MPHLNIPQSAVSYQRRFLRLKQVEELTGFKRSHIYNLIKAGKFPAQVKLGERAVAWDSESIDEWQRAKLASIQAQ' A
#
# COMPACT_ATOMS: atom_id res chain seq x y z
N MET A 1 2.52 32.94 -3.41
CA MET A 1 2.50 32.34 -3.44
C MET A 1 2.35 31.47 -3.62
N PRO A 2 2.36 31.33 -4.11
CA PRO A 2 2.05 30.44 -4.20
C PRO A 2 2.47 29.31 -4.00
N HIS A 3 2.51 29.38 -3.81
CA HIS A 3 2.63 28.51 -3.47
C HIS A 3 2.50 27.60 -3.66
N LEU A 4 2.71 27.81 -3.99
CA LEU A 4 2.43 27.11 -3.99
C LEU A 4 2.10 26.27 -3.95
N ASN A 5 2.84 26.70 -4.24
CA ASN A 5 1.93 25.75 -4.15
C ASN A 5 2.21 24.38 -4.60
N ILE A 6 2.51 23.46 -3.66
CA ILE A 6 2.76 22.05 -3.94
C ILE A 6 1.43 21.39 -4.24
N PRO A 7 1.31 20.76 -5.41
CA PRO A 7 0.07 20.04 -5.70
C PRO A 7 -0.17 18.95 -4.67
N GLN A 8 -1.39 18.76 -4.29
CA GLN A 8 -1.76 17.71 -3.35
C GLN A 8 -1.36 16.34 -3.88
N SER A 9 -1.48 16.15 -5.18
CA SER A 9 -1.12 14.88 -5.80
C SER A 9 0.36 14.55 -5.63
N ALA A 10 1.22 15.57 -5.65
CA ALA A 10 2.65 15.35 -5.47
C ALA A 10 2.94 14.84 -4.06
N VAL A 11 2.22 15.35 -3.07
CA VAL A 11 2.37 14.91 -1.69
C VAL A 11 1.90 13.48 -1.51
N SER A 12 0.75 13.15 -2.12
CA SER A 12 0.17 11.83 -1.95
C SER A 12 0.96 10.73 -2.66
N TYR A 13 1.81 11.11 -3.62
CA TYR A 13 2.64 10.13 -4.33
C TYR A 13 3.98 9.90 -3.65
N GLN A 14 4.21 10.56 -2.53
CA GLN A 14 5.47 10.40 -1.83
C GLN A 14 5.59 8.97 -1.32
N ARG A 15 6.69 8.33 -1.68
CA ARG A 15 6.95 6.95 -1.26
C ARG A 15 7.22 6.93 0.23
N ARG A 16 6.59 5.98 0.93
CA ARG A 16 6.74 5.90 2.36
C ARG A 16 6.44 4.49 2.85
N PHE A 17 6.68 4.26 4.12
CA PHE A 17 6.31 3.00 4.76
C PHE A 17 4.93 3.12 5.38
N LEU A 18 4.14 2.08 5.17
CA LEU A 18 2.80 2.00 5.74
C LEU A 18 2.77 0.90 6.79
N ARG A 19 2.21 1.22 7.94
CA ARG A 19 2.06 0.22 8.99
C ARG A 19 0.78 -0.57 8.74
N LEU A 20 0.66 -1.70 9.44
CA LEU A 20 -0.47 -2.61 9.21
C LEU A 20 -1.81 -1.89 9.30
N LYS A 21 -1.98 -1.06 10.29
CA LYS A 21 -3.24 -0.32 10.48
C LYS A 21 -3.58 0.49 9.24
N GLN A 22 -2.59 1.14 8.67
CA GLN A 22 -2.78 1.95 7.48
C GLN A 22 -3.13 1.08 6.27
N VAL A 23 -2.49 -0.08 6.15
CA VAL A 23 -2.78 -1.00 5.07
C VAL A 23 -4.20 -1.53 5.20
N GLU A 24 -4.62 -1.83 6.42
CA GLU A 24 -6.00 -2.26 6.68
C GLU A 24 -6.99 -1.19 6.24
N GLU A 25 -6.69 0.05 6.55
CA GLU A 25 -7.58 1.16 6.18
C GLU A 25 -7.65 1.37 4.67
N LEU A 26 -6.50 1.23 4.01
CA LEU A 26 -6.45 1.43 2.56
C LEU A 26 -7.17 0.33 1.80
N THR A 27 -7.07 -0.90 2.27
CA THR A 27 -7.63 -2.05 1.56
C THR A 27 -8.99 -2.48 2.06
N GLY A 28 -9.31 -2.15 3.30
CA GLY A 28 -10.50 -2.67 3.94
C GLY A 28 -10.34 -4.09 4.45
N PHE A 29 -9.18 -4.68 4.23
CA PHE A 29 -8.90 -6.04 4.69
C PHE A 29 -8.46 -6.01 6.15
N LYS A 30 -8.71 -7.09 6.85
CA LYS A 30 -8.21 -7.27 8.20
C LYS A 30 -6.89 -8.03 8.17
N ARG A 31 -6.21 -8.03 9.30
CA ARG A 31 -4.88 -8.61 9.43
C ARG A 31 -4.79 -10.03 8.87
N SER A 32 -5.71 -10.89 9.27
CA SER A 32 -5.66 -12.29 8.84
C SER A 32 -5.76 -12.42 7.34
N HIS A 33 -6.64 -11.63 6.75
CA HIS A 33 -6.82 -11.67 5.30
C HIS A 33 -5.55 -11.22 4.58
N ILE A 34 -4.95 -10.13 5.08
CA ILE A 34 -3.74 -9.60 4.47
C ILE A 34 -2.63 -10.66 4.50
N TYR A 35 -2.39 -11.27 5.65
CA TYR A 35 -1.33 -12.26 5.77
C TYR A 35 -1.62 -13.53 4.98
N ASN A 36 -2.88 -13.91 4.86
CA ASN A 36 -3.24 -15.04 4.02
C ASN A 36 -2.96 -14.75 2.55
N LEU A 37 -3.24 -13.53 2.11
CA LEU A 37 -2.95 -13.13 0.73
C LEU A 37 -1.45 -13.09 0.47
N ILE A 38 -0.68 -12.61 1.43
CA ILE A 38 0.78 -12.59 1.30
C ILE A 38 1.29 -14.02 1.14
N LYS A 39 0.79 -14.93 1.97
CA LYS A 39 1.18 -16.31 1.92
C LYS A 39 0.87 -16.94 0.57
N ALA A 40 -0.24 -16.53 -0.01
CA ALA A 40 -0.67 -17.04 -1.32
C ALA A 40 0.02 -16.33 -2.48
N GLY A 41 0.87 -15.36 -2.21
CA GLY A 41 1.54 -14.61 -3.25
C GLY A 41 0.65 -13.62 -3.97
N LYS A 42 -0.43 -13.19 -3.32
CA LYS A 42 -1.43 -12.32 -3.94
C LYS A 42 -1.47 -10.93 -3.35
N PHE A 43 -0.53 -10.61 -2.50
CA PHE A 43 -0.45 -9.29 -1.89
C PHE A 43 1.02 -8.99 -1.59
N PRO A 44 1.45 -7.73 -1.68
CA PRO A 44 2.86 -7.41 -1.42
C PRO A 44 3.28 -7.83 -0.02
N ALA A 45 4.46 -8.43 0.08
CA ALA A 45 4.98 -8.85 1.36
C ALA A 45 5.48 -7.65 2.13
N GLN A 46 5.38 -7.75 3.45
CA GLN A 46 5.88 -6.70 4.32
C GLN A 46 7.40 -6.66 4.30
N VAL A 47 7.94 -5.49 4.62
CA VAL A 47 9.39 -5.33 4.78
C VAL A 47 9.67 -5.17 6.26
N LYS A 48 10.82 -5.65 6.68
CA LYS A 48 11.20 -5.60 8.08
C LYS A 48 11.99 -4.33 8.33
N LEU A 49 11.47 -3.47 9.20
CA LEU A 49 12.15 -2.23 9.54
C LEU A 49 13.10 -2.40 10.72
N GLY A 50 12.86 -3.40 11.54
CA GLY A 50 13.65 -3.67 12.71
C GLY A 50 13.19 -4.98 13.30
N GLU A 51 13.67 -5.31 14.49
CA GLU A 51 13.37 -6.61 15.07
C GLU A 51 11.88 -6.84 15.28
N ARG A 52 11.15 -5.79 15.62
CA ARG A 52 9.72 -5.92 15.92
C ARG A 52 8.86 -4.96 15.12
N ALA A 53 9.43 -4.46 14.04
CA ALA A 53 8.72 -3.47 13.24
C ALA A 53 8.67 -3.91 11.80
N VAL A 54 7.47 -4.06 11.28
CA VAL A 54 7.25 -4.37 9.87
C VAL A 54 6.38 -3.28 9.26
N ALA A 55 6.50 -3.13 7.96
CA ALA A 55 5.71 -2.14 7.24
C ALA A 55 5.59 -2.58 5.79
N TRP A 56 4.84 -1.86 5.02
CA TRP A 56 4.66 -2.09 3.59
C TRP A 56 5.13 -0.87 2.83
N ASP A 57 5.81 -1.12 1.73
CA ASP A 57 6.22 -0.05 0.83
C ASP A 57 4.97 0.51 0.14
N SER A 58 4.74 1.80 0.27
CA SER A 58 3.54 2.43 -0.31
C SER A 58 3.47 2.23 -1.82
N GLU A 59 4.62 2.22 -2.49
CA GLU A 59 4.64 2.03 -3.93
C GLU A 59 4.18 0.63 -4.32
N SER A 60 4.59 -0.37 -3.55
CA SER A 60 4.15 -1.73 -3.79
C SER A 60 2.64 -1.86 -3.63
N ILE A 61 2.09 -1.20 -2.63
CA ILE A 61 0.64 -1.21 -2.40
C ILE A 61 -0.07 -0.52 -3.57
N ASP A 62 0.47 0.62 -4.03
CA ASP A 62 -0.12 1.33 -5.16
C ASP A 62 -0.11 0.48 -6.43
N GLU A 63 0.99 -0.20 -6.68
CA GLU A 63 1.11 -1.07 -7.84
C GLU A 63 0.12 -2.23 -7.77
N TRP A 64 0.00 -2.81 -6.58
CA TRP A 64 -0.96 -3.89 -6.38
C TRP A 64 -2.38 -3.42 -6.64
N GLN A 65 -2.71 -2.23 -6.15
CA GLN A 65 -4.04 -1.66 -6.35
C GLN A 65 -4.33 -1.40 -7.81
N ARG A 66 -3.37 -0.82 -8.52
CA ARG A 66 -3.53 -0.55 -9.95
C ARG A 66 -3.72 -1.85 -10.74
N ALA A 67 -2.93 -2.87 -10.41
CA ALA A 67 -3.04 -4.15 -11.09
C ALA A 67 -4.39 -4.80 -10.84
N LYS A 68 -4.89 -4.66 -9.60
CA LYS A 68 -6.18 -5.21 -9.23
C LYS A 68 -7.30 -4.54 -10.00
N LEU A 69 -7.25 -3.22 -10.08
CA LEU A 69 -8.27 -2.46 -10.82
C LEU A 69 -8.23 -2.78 -12.31
N ALA A 70 -7.04 -2.90 -12.88
CA ALA A 70 -6.89 -3.24 -14.28
C ALA A 70 -7.44 -4.64 -14.57
N SER A 71 -7.21 -5.57 -13.66
CA SER A 71 -7.71 -6.93 -13.79
C SER A 71 -9.24 -6.96 -13.80
N ILE A 72 -9.86 -6.19 -12.95
CA ILE A 72 -11.31 -6.11 -12.88
C ILE A 72 -11.86 -5.46 -14.13
N GLN A 73 -11.24 -4.40 -14.59
CA GLN A 73 -11.69 -3.65 -15.76
C GLN A 73 -11.51 -4.45 -17.05
N ALA A 74 -10.55 -5.36 -17.07
CA ALA A 74 -10.28 -6.15 -18.25
C ALA A 74 -11.36 -7.20 -18.49
N GLN A 75 -12.19 -7.46 -17.50
CA GLN A 75 -13.30 -8.39 -17.65
C GLN A 75 -14.54 -7.65 -18.14
#